data_9ddbf12aed80ed0c3773792b6d90d714
#
_entry.id   9ddbf12aed80ed0c3773792b6d90d714
#
_cell.length_a   1.000
_cell.length_b   1.000
_cell.length_c   1.000
_cell.angle_alpha   90.00
_cell.angle_beta   90.00
_cell.angle_gamma   90.00
#
_symmetry.space_group_name_H-M   'P 1'
#
loop_
_entity.id
_entity.type
_entity.pdbx_description
1 polymer ?
#
loop_
_entity_poly.entity_id
_entity_poly.type
_entity_poly.pdbx_seq_one_letter_code
_entity_poly.pdbx_strand_id
1 'polypeptide(L)'
;MSRSIGLNETLTEYVRAMNPQEHPALKHCREETAKREDARMQVSPEQGALMAFLARLTGAKIALEVGVYTGYSALAVAMAMKERHGEDARLYALDISPDLIAIAEGYWAEGDVADVIQPVIGDARRSLSELASEDLAEQVDFMFVDADKTGYGDYYAAALTLLRPGGIILFDNVLWSGSVADPAKTDADTEALRA
;
A
#
# COMPACT_ATOMS: atom_id res chain seq x y z
N MET A 1 -16.35 -3.67 -29.98
CA MET A 1 -15.76 -3.89 -28.65
C MET A 1 -15.15 -2.58 -28.17
N SER A 2 -15.48 -2.15 -26.97
CA SER A 2 -14.84 -1.00 -26.34
C SER A 2 -13.37 -1.33 -26.06
N ARG A 3 -12.44 -0.42 -26.40
CA ARG A 3 -11.02 -0.55 -26.11
C ARG A 3 -10.66 0.44 -25.01
N SER A 4 -9.76 0.06 -24.11
CA SER A 4 -9.15 1.01 -23.18
C SER A 4 -8.40 2.08 -23.96
N ILE A 5 -8.59 3.35 -23.60
CA ILE A 5 -7.92 4.48 -24.26
C ILE A 5 -6.44 4.60 -23.85
N GLY A 6 -6.03 3.93 -22.78
CA GLY A 6 -4.74 4.14 -22.15
C GLY A 6 -4.61 5.55 -21.55
N LEU A 7 -3.58 5.76 -20.75
CA LEU A 7 -3.27 7.09 -20.18
C LEU A 7 -1.98 7.60 -20.86
N ASN A 8 -2.13 8.62 -21.69
CA ASN A 8 -1.00 9.43 -22.15
C ASN A 8 -0.73 10.56 -21.15
N GLU A 9 0.34 11.32 -21.35
CA GLU A 9 0.74 12.38 -20.43
C GLU A 9 -0.38 13.40 -20.17
N THR A 10 -1.06 13.86 -21.23
CA THR A 10 -2.18 14.83 -21.10
C THR A 10 -3.34 14.28 -20.28
N LEU A 11 -3.72 13.01 -20.47
CA LEU A 11 -4.78 12.38 -19.68
C LEU A 11 -4.33 12.13 -18.24
N THR A 12 -3.07 11.80 -18.03
CA THR A 12 -2.50 11.64 -16.69
C THR A 12 -2.53 12.96 -15.92
N GLU A 13 -2.13 14.06 -16.56
CA GLU A 13 -2.20 15.40 -15.96
C GLU A 13 -3.65 15.81 -15.65
N TYR A 14 -4.58 15.53 -16.56
CA TYR A 14 -6.00 15.81 -16.33
C TYR A 14 -6.54 15.02 -15.14
N VAL A 15 -6.26 13.72 -15.03
CA VAL A 15 -6.68 12.87 -13.91
C VAL A 15 -6.10 13.41 -12.60
N ARG A 16 -4.83 13.78 -12.58
CA ARG A 16 -4.19 14.40 -11.40
C ARG A 16 -4.88 15.69 -10.98
N ALA A 17 -5.21 16.55 -11.94
CA ALA A 17 -5.89 17.81 -11.66
C ALA A 17 -7.32 17.62 -11.11
N MET A 18 -7.95 16.47 -11.41
CA MET A 18 -9.29 16.11 -10.92
C MET A 18 -9.30 15.36 -9.60
N ASN A 19 -8.14 14.88 -9.14
CA ASN A 19 -8.02 14.24 -7.84
C ASN A 19 -8.34 15.21 -6.69
N PRO A 20 -8.75 14.70 -5.52
CA PRO A 20 -8.82 15.49 -4.31
C PRO A 20 -7.50 16.21 -4.04
N GLN A 21 -7.58 17.40 -3.45
CA GLN A 21 -6.37 18.14 -3.09
C GLN A 21 -5.50 17.29 -2.14
N GLU A 22 -4.27 17.05 -2.54
CA GLU A 22 -3.29 16.29 -1.78
C GLU A 22 -2.96 17.02 -0.46
N HIS A 23 -2.96 16.29 0.65
CA HIS A 23 -2.56 16.84 1.93
C HIS A 23 -1.08 17.30 1.89
N PRO A 24 -0.70 18.42 2.55
CA PRO A 24 0.67 18.91 2.52
C PRO A 24 1.75 17.88 2.85
N ALA A 25 1.54 17.04 3.86
CA ALA A 25 2.47 15.97 4.23
C ALA A 25 2.61 14.89 3.14
N LEU A 26 1.52 14.51 2.46
CA LEU A 26 1.56 13.61 1.31
C LEU A 26 2.37 14.22 0.16
N LYS A 27 2.10 15.49 -0.16
CA LYS A 27 2.84 16.22 -1.18
C LYS A 27 4.33 16.29 -0.85
N HIS A 28 4.68 16.61 0.41
CA HIS A 28 6.07 16.68 0.87
C HIS A 28 6.76 15.31 0.74
N CYS A 29 6.14 14.24 1.25
CA CYS A 29 6.65 12.87 1.10
C CYS A 29 6.93 12.55 -0.38
N ARG A 30 5.98 12.83 -1.26
CA ARG A 30 6.09 12.56 -2.70
C ARG A 30 7.21 13.36 -3.36
N GLU A 31 7.32 14.65 -3.07
CA GLU A 31 8.32 15.54 -3.67
C GLU A 31 9.75 15.22 -3.20
N GLU A 32 9.93 14.84 -1.93
CA GLU A 32 11.23 14.40 -1.43
C GLU A 32 11.60 13.00 -1.96
N THR A 33 10.64 12.08 -2.01
CA THR A 33 10.87 10.75 -2.60
C THR A 33 11.24 10.84 -4.08
N ALA A 34 10.67 11.78 -4.83
CA ALA A 34 11.00 11.99 -6.25
C ALA A 34 12.46 12.37 -6.51
N LYS A 35 13.22 12.79 -5.49
CA LYS A 35 14.66 13.13 -5.60
C LYS A 35 15.56 11.90 -5.41
N ARG A 36 15.00 10.75 -5.03
CA ARG A 36 15.74 9.51 -4.79
C ARG A 36 16.03 8.77 -6.10
N GLU A 37 17.08 7.99 -6.13
CA GLU A 37 17.43 7.15 -7.28
C GLU A 37 16.38 6.05 -7.54
N ASP A 38 15.71 5.59 -6.47
CA ASP A 38 14.68 4.55 -6.47
C ASP A 38 13.24 5.11 -6.49
N ALA A 39 13.04 6.40 -6.79
CA ALA A 39 11.76 7.13 -6.76
C ALA A 39 10.60 6.41 -7.51
N ARG A 40 10.92 5.58 -8.51
CA ARG A 40 9.95 4.80 -9.28
C ARG A 40 9.17 3.77 -8.45
N MET A 41 9.62 3.48 -7.23
CA MET A 41 8.95 2.55 -6.31
C MET A 41 7.75 3.18 -5.60
N GLN A 42 7.61 4.51 -5.65
CA GLN A 42 6.52 5.20 -4.99
C GLN A 42 5.21 5.05 -5.77
N VAL A 43 4.11 4.77 -5.07
CA VAL A 43 2.77 4.80 -5.64
C VAL A 43 2.39 6.21 -6.12
N SER A 44 1.54 6.29 -7.13
CA SER A 44 1.08 7.59 -7.65
C SER A 44 0.08 8.27 -6.71
N PRO A 45 -0.09 9.60 -6.80
CA PRO A 45 -1.12 10.32 -6.04
C PRO A 45 -2.53 9.79 -6.29
N GLU A 46 -2.82 9.38 -7.52
CA GLU A 46 -4.11 8.81 -7.91
C GLU A 46 -4.35 7.46 -7.22
N GLN A 47 -3.31 6.64 -7.09
CA GLN A 47 -3.37 5.38 -6.38
C GLN A 47 -3.55 5.60 -4.88
N GLY A 48 -2.80 6.53 -4.28
CA GLY A 48 -2.98 6.91 -2.88
C GLY A 48 -4.41 7.41 -2.58
N ALA A 49 -4.97 8.24 -3.47
CA ALA A 49 -6.34 8.73 -3.37
C ALA A 49 -7.36 7.58 -3.47
N LEU A 50 -7.15 6.61 -4.39
CA LEU A 50 -8.00 5.42 -4.51
C LEU A 50 -7.93 4.56 -3.23
N MET A 51 -6.74 4.33 -2.68
CA MET A 51 -6.60 3.54 -1.45
C MET A 51 -7.28 4.22 -0.26
N ALA A 52 -7.11 5.53 -0.09
CA ALA A 52 -7.80 6.31 0.92
C ALA A 52 -9.33 6.25 0.75
N PHE A 53 -9.83 6.32 -0.50
CA PHE A 53 -11.26 6.14 -0.79
C PHE A 53 -11.75 4.74 -0.41
N LEU A 54 -11.01 3.69 -0.75
CA LEU A 54 -11.38 2.31 -0.41
C LEU A 54 -11.35 2.07 1.10
N ALA A 55 -10.38 2.63 1.83
CA ALA A 55 -10.34 2.58 3.30
C ALA A 55 -11.58 3.25 3.92
N ARG A 56 -12.01 4.41 3.39
CA ARG A 56 -13.26 5.07 3.82
C ARG A 56 -14.49 4.24 3.47
N LEU A 57 -14.55 3.67 2.26
CA LEU A 57 -15.69 2.89 1.77
C LEU A 57 -15.93 1.63 2.62
N THR A 58 -14.85 0.92 2.97
CA THR A 58 -14.92 -0.28 3.83
C THR A 58 -15.08 0.06 5.31
N GLY A 59 -14.87 1.33 5.68
CA GLY A 59 -14.84 1.76 7.07
C GLY A 59 -13.65 1.17 7.83
N ALA A 60 -12.51 1.03 7.15
CA ALA A 60 -11.34 0.38 7.70
C ALA A 60 -10.91 1.00 9.04
N LYS A 61 -10.82 0.16 10.07
CA LYS A 61 -10.32 0.49 11.41
C LYS A 61 -8.96 -0.17 11.65
N ILE A 62 -8.77 -1.38 11.13
CA ILE A 62 -7.50 -2.13 11.16
C ILE A 62 -7.02 -2.37 9.74
N ALA A 63 -5.81 -1.92 9.42
CA ALA A 63 -5.19 -2.11 8.12
C ALA A 63 -3.79 -2.72 8.24
N LEU A 64 -3.36 -3.39 7.19
CA LEU A 64 -2.00 -3.91 7.01
C LEU A 64 -1.42 -3.39 5.70
N GLU A 65 -0.14 -3.03 5.71
CA GLU A 65 0.62 -2.72 4.51
C GLU A 65 1.90 -3.56 4.49
N VAL A 66 2.18 -4.22 3.38
CA VAL A 66 3.39 -5.02 3.16
C VAL A 66 4.21 -4.36 2.05
N GLY A 67 5.35 -3.78 2.43
CA GLY A 67 6.16 -2.92 1.60
C GLY A 67 5.73 -1.45 1.76
N VAL A 68 6.49 -0.72 2.56
CA VAL A 68 6.16 0.66 2.99
C VAL A 68 6.93 1.70 2.19
N TYR A 69 8.17 1.37 1.85
CA TYR A 69 9.10 2.29 1.20
C TYR A 69 9.24 3.61 1.99
N THR A 70 8.92 4.76 1.41
CA THR A 70 8.98 6.08 2.09
C THR A 70 7.67 6.45 2.79
N GLY A 71 6.67 5.56 2.84
CA GLY A 71 5.48 5.68 3.67
C GLY A 71 4.31 6.46 3.08
N TYR A 72 4.31 6.79 1.78
CA TYR A 72 3.24 7.57 1.14
C TYR A 72 1.88 6.87 1.20
N SER A 73 1.82 5.59 0.86
CA SER A 73 0.61 4.77 0.87
C SER A 73 0.04 4.61 2.27
N ALA A 74 0.88 4.24 3.24
CA ALA A 74 0.50 4.16 4.65
C ALA A 74 -0.05 5.49 5.17
N LEU A 75 0.61 6.61 4.85
CA LEU A 75 0.16 7.96 5.21
C LEU A 75 -1.23 8.26 4.66
N ALA A 76 -1.49 7.98 3.38
CA ALA A 76 -2.77 8.25 2.73
C ALA A 76 -3.92 7.42 3.33
N VAL A 77 -3.67 6.13 3.59
CA VAL A 77 -4.65 5.21 4.20
C VAL A 77 -4.90 5.58 5.67
N ALA A 78 -3.84 5.82 6.45
CA ALA A 78 -3.94 6.16 7.85
C ALA A 78 -4.72 7.47 8.10
N MET A 79 -4.52 8.50 7.25
CA MET A 79 -5.32 9.73 7.29
C MET A 79 -6.81 9.44 7.12
N ALA A 80 -7.16 8.60 6.15
CA ALA A 80 -8.56 8.23 5.89
C ALA A 80 -9.17 7.43 7.06
N MET A 81 -8.37 6.57 7.70
CA MET A 81 -8.79 5.78 8.86
C MET A 81 -8.95 6.66 10.10
N LYS A 82 -7.98 7.54 10.39
CA LYS A 82 -7.99 8.44 11.55
C LYS A 82 -9.14 9.45 11.49
N GLU A 83 -9.47 9.96 10.31
CA GLU A 83 -10.62 10.84 10.08
C GLU A 83 -11.94 10.23 10.61
N ARG A 84 -12.09 8.91 10.50
CA ARG A 84 -13.31 8.19 10.89
C ARG A 84 -13.26 7.62 12.30
N HIS A 85 -12.10 7.11 12.72
CA HIS A 85 -11.97 6.31 13.93
C HIS A 85 -11.09 6.96 15.01
N GLY A 86 -10.49 8.12 14.72
CA GLY A 86 -9.57 8.79 15.64
C GLY A 86 -8.38 7.89 16.00
N GLU A 87 -7.99 7.92 17.25
CA GLU A 87 -6.90 7.12 17.81
C GLU A 87 -7.21 5.61 17.93
N ASP A 88 -8.46 5.22 17.68
CA ASP A 88 -8.84 3.81 17.60
C ASP A 88 -8.42 3.12 16.30
N ALA A 89 -8.04 3.88 15.25
CA ALA A 89 -7.51 3.32 14.02
C ALA A 89 -6.15 2.66 14.26
N ARG A 90 -5.84 1.59 13.51
CA ARG A 90 -4.54 0.94 13.57
C ARG A 90 -4.10 0.46 12.20
N LEU A 91 -2.94 0.94 11.73
CA LEU A 91 -2.30 0.48 10.50
C LEU A 91 -0.95 -0.15 10.86
N TYR A 92 -0.78 -1.43 10.58
CA TYR A 92 0.50 -2.12 10.71
C TYR A 92 1.28 -1.98 9.41
N ALA A 93 2.43 -1.31 9.46
CA ALA A 93 3.28 -0.98 8.31
C ALA A 93 4.53 -1.89 8.31
N LEU A 94 4.50 -2.95 7.48
CA LEU A 94 5.52 -3.98 7.43
C LEU A 94 6.57 -3.66 6.37
N ASP A 95 7.82 -3.52 6.78
CA ASP A 95 8.95 -3.34 5.86
C ASP A 95 10.22 -4.02 6.42
N ILE A 96 11.10 -4.43 5.53
CA ILE A 96 12.39 -5.03 5.90
C ILE A 96 13.44 -3.96 6.25
N SER A 97 13.26 -2.72 5.81
CA SER A 97 14.24 -1.63 5.92
C SER A 97 13.93 -0.69 7.09
N PRO A 98 14.71 -0.72 8.18
CA PRO A 98 14.55 0.24 9.26
C PRO A 98 14.84 1.68 8.81
N ASP A 99 15.74 1.88 7.82
CA ASP A 99 16.10 3.20 7.33
C ASP A 99 14.93 3.85 6.56
N LEU A 100 14.19 3.06 5.77
CA LEU A 100 13.00 3.54 5.06
C LEU A 100 11.86 3.85 6.03
N ILE A 101 11.66 3.01 7.03
CA ILE A 101 10.68 3.26 8.10
C ILE A 101 11.01 4.56 8.85
N ALA A 102 12.28 4.80 9.19
CA ALA A 102 12.67 6.05 9.86
C ALA A 102 12.37 7.31 9.00
N ILE A 103 12.48 7.20 7.68
CA ILE A 103 12.08 8.26 6.76
C ILE A 103 10.55 8.43 6.77
N ALA A 104 9.81 7.33 6.71
CA ALA A 104 8.35 7.31 6.68
C ALA A 104 7.72 7.92 7.96
N GLU A 105 8.29 7.60 9.13
CA GLU A 105 7.84 8.14 10.42
C GLU A 105 7.85 9.67 10.46
N GLY A 106 8.81 10.32 9.79
CA GLY A 106 8.86 11.77 9.67
C GLY A 106 7.60 12.34 8.98
N TYR A 107 7.18 11.72 7.88
CA TYR A 107 5.99 12.15 7.14
C TYR A 107 4.69 11.76 7.87
N TRP A 108 4.66 10.64 8.58
CA TRP A 108 3.51 10.23 9.39
C TRP A 108 3.30 11.20 10.56
N ALA A 109 4.38 11.68 11.18
CA ALA A 109 4.31 12.73 12.22
C ALA A 109 3.83 14.07 11.63
N GLU A 110 4.32 14.49 10.45
CA GLU A 110 3.86 15.68 9.75
C GLU A 110 2.38 15.61 9.36
N GLY A 111 1.91 14.40 9.02
CA GLY A 111 0.51 14.10 8.70
C GLY A 111 -0.40 13.87 9.89
N ASP A 112 0.11 13.98 11.11
CA ASP A 112 -0.64 13.74 12.37
C ASP A 112 -1.28 12.33 12.42
N VAL A 113 -0.54 11.30 11.96
CA VAL A 113 -1.02 9.90 11.96
C VAL A 113 -0.02 8.91 12.58
N ALA A 114 1.09 9.39 13.13
CA ALA A 114 2.11 8.54 13.74
C ALA A 114 1.58 7.71 14.93
N ASP A 115 0.55 8.18 15.59
CA ASP A 115 -0.13 7.51 16.72
C ASP A 115 -0.98 6.30 16.29
N VAL A 116 -1.40 6.25 15.02
CA VAL A 116 -2.24 5.16 14.48
C VAL A 116 -1.46 4.20 13.58
N ILE A 117 -0.24 4.55 13.17
CA ILE A 117 0.63 3.68 12.37
C ILE A 117 1.62 2.97 13.29
N GLN A 118 1.67 1.65 13.19
CA GLN A 118 2.61 0.80 13.91
C GLN A 118 3.60 0.17 12.92
N PRO A 119 4.86 0.62 12.89
CA PRO A 119 5.86 -0.02 12.06
C PRO A 119 6.21 -1.42 12.58
N VAL A 120 6.38 -2.36 11.65
CA VAL A 120 6.79 -3.75 11.93
C VAL A 120 7.97 -4.07 11.03
N ILE A 121 9.18 -4.03 11.58
CA ILE A 121 10.42 -4.21 10.84
C ILE A 121 10.81 -5.69 10.81
N GLY A 122 10.94 -6.27 9.61
CA GLY A 122 11.36 -7.65 9.44
C GLY A 122 10.83 -8.33 8.19
N ASP A 123 11.01 -9.64 8.12
CA ASP A 123 10.42 -10.47 7.06
C ASP A 123 8.90 -10.49 7.19
N ALA A 124 8.20 -10.05 6.13
CA ALA A 124 6.75 -9.88 6.18
C ALA A 124 6.01 -11.21 6.36
N ARG A 125 6.52 -12.33 5.83
CA ARG A 125 5.89 -13.67 6.01
C ARG A 125 5.83 -14.04 7.49
N ARG A 126 6.94 -13.79 8.18
CA ARG A 126 7.04 -14.02 9.62
C ARG A 126 6.14 -13.07 10.39
N SER A 127 6.22 -11.77 10.10
CA SER A 127 5.44 -10.74 10.77
C SER A 127 3.92 -10.97 10.62
N LEU A 128 3.44 -11.33 9.43
CA LEU A 128 2.03 -11.65 9.20
C LEU A 128 1.57 -12.89 9.98
N SER A 129 2.43 -13.90 10.11
CA SER A 129 2.13 -15.09 10.91
C SER A 129 2.04 -14.76 12.41
N GLU A 130 2.95 -13.91 12.91
CA GLU A 130 2.94 -13.44 14.30
C GLU A 130 1.67 -12.62 14.58
N LEU A 131 1.33 -11.65 13.72
CA LEU A 131 0.12 -10.83 13.85
C LEU A 131 -1.17 -11.67 13.80
N ALA A 132 -1.23 -12.71 12.98
CA ALA A 132 -2.37 -13.62 12.94
C ALA A 132 -2.55 -14.40 14.25
N SER A 133 -1.45 -14.72 14.94
CA SER A 133 -1.47 -15.39 16.24
C SER A 133 -1.75 -14.46 17.42
N GLU A 134 -1.65 -13.13 17.24
CA GLU A 134 -1.86 -12.08 18.23
C GLU A 134 -3.26 -11.45 18.15
N ASP A 135 -4.30 -12.25 17.90
CA ASP A 135 -5.71 -11.84 17.85
C ASP A 135 -6.12 -10.97 16.64
N LEU A 136 -5.33 -10.90 15.58
CA LEU A 136 -5.73 -10.21 14.34
C LEU A 136 -6.42 -11.12 13.30
N ALA A 137 -6.58 -12.40 13.58
CA ALA A 137 -7.31 -13.31 12.69
C ALA A 137 -8.75 -12.81 12.49
N GLU A 138 -9.18 -12.68 11.24
CA GLU A 138 -10.50 -12.16 10.84
C GLU A 138 -10.84 -10.75 11.38
N GLN A 139 -9.81 -9.92 11.68
CA GLN A 139 -10.02 -8.56 12.20
C GLN A 139 -9.62 -7.45 11.23
N VAL A 140 -8.80 -7.77 10.22
CA VAL A 140 -8.27 -6.78 9.28
C VAL A 140 -9.33 -6.37 8.26
N ASP A 141 -9.49 -5.07 8.07
CA ASP A 141 -10.47 -4.50 7.13
C ASP A 141 -9.88 -4.25 5.74
N PHE A 142 -8.59 -3.88 5.70
CA PHE A 142 -7.90 -3.43 4.51
C PHE A 142 -6.46 -3.93 4.52
N MET A 143 -6.01 -4.52 3.42
CA MET A 143 -4.61 -4.91 3.24
C MET A 143 -4.08 -4.42 1.90
N PHE A 144 -2.89 -3.83 1.90
CA PHE A 144 -2.16 -3.44 0.69
C PHE A 144 -0.82 -4.18 0.63
N VAL A 145 -0.48 -4.72 -0.54
CA VAL A 145 0.72 -5.52 -0.77
C VAL A 145 1.49 -4.96 -1.95
N ASP A 146 2.66 -4.40 -1.67
CA ASP A 146 3.61 -3.90 -2.66
C ASP A 146 5.06 -4.20 -2.22
N ALA A 147 5.39 -5.47 -2.09
CA ALA A 147 6.70 -5.97 -1.70
C ALA A 147 7.31 -6.86 -2.77
N ASP A 148 8.20 -7.80 -2.37
CA ASP A 148 8.78 -8.78 -3.27
C ASP A 148 7.70 -9.65 -3.94
N LYS A 149 7.73 -9.73 -5.26
CA LYS A 149 6.67 -10.40 -6.03
C LYS A 149 6.65 -11.91 -5.78
N THR A 150 7.80 -12.50 -5.47
CA THR A 150 7.90 -13.93 -5.07
C THR A 150 7.17 -14.25 -3.76
N GLY A 151 6.88 -13.25 -2.94
CA GLY A 151 6.12 -13.39 -1.70
C GLY A 151 4.60 -13.30 -1.85
N TYR A 152 4.07 -12.88 -3.02
CA TYR A 152 2.65 -12.55 -3.18
C TYR A 152 1.71 -13.72 -2.84
N GLY A 153 2.07 -14.95 -3.19
CA GLY A 153 1.29 -16.13 -2.81
C GLY A 153 1.19 -16.34 -1.29
N ASP A 154 2.31 -16.14 -0.58
CA ASP A 154 2.36 -16.26 0.88
C ASP A 154 1.56 -15.13 1.54
N TYR A 155 1.68 -13.89 1.03
CA TYR A 155 0.92 -12.75 1.53
C TYR A 155 -0.58 -12.90 1.29
N TYR A 156 -0.98 -13.47 0.15
CA TYR A 156 -2.38 -13.81 -0.11
C TYR A 156 -2.91 -14.87 0.86
N ALA A 157 -2.15 -15.94 1.09
CA ALA A 157 -2.52 -16.97 2.05
C ALA A 157 -2.68 -16.41 3.47
N ALA A 158 -1.77 -15.55 3.91
CA ALA A 158 -1.86 -14.87 5.20
C ALA A 158 -3.09 -13.92 5.26
N ALA A 159 -3.36 -13.21 4.17
CA ALA A 159 -4.51 -12.31 4.09
C ALA A 159 -5.85 -13.04 4.28
N LEU A 160 -6.00 -14.26 3.75
CA LEU A 160 -7.21 -15.05 3.95
C LEU A 160 -7.48 -15.44 5.42
N THR A 161 -6.42 -15.44 6.25
CA THR A 161 -6.55 -15.67 7.70
C THR A 161 -6.83 -14.38 8.46
N LEU A 162 -6.24 -13.26 8.00
CA LEU A 162 -6.26 -11.98 8.72
C LEU A 162 -7.48 -11.14 8.38
N LEU A 163 -7.93 -11.16 7.11
CA LEU A 163 -9.06 -10.35 6.67
C LEU A 163 -10.38 -10.85 7.26
N ARG A 164 -11.16 -9.91 7.80
CA ARG A 164 -12.54 -10.23 8.17
C ARG A 164 -13.41 -10.48 6.95
N PRO A 165 -14.56 -11.14 7.09
CA PRO A 165 -15.56 -11.19 6.02
C PRO A 165 -15.94 -9.77 5.55
N GLY A 166 -15.79 -9.52 4.24
CA GLY A 166 -16.00 -8.19 3.64
C GLY A 166 -14.80 -7.25 3.72
N GLY A 167 -13.69 -7.66 4.31
CA GLY A 167 -12.40 -6.98 4.18
C GLY A 167 -11.86 -7.05 2.75
N ILE A 168 -10.94 -6.16 2.40
CA ILE A 168 -10.37 -6.10 1.04
C ILE A 168 -8.85 -6.20 1.07
N ILE A 169 -8.30 -6.80 0.02
CA ILE A 169 -6.87 -6.81 -0.25
C ILE A 169 -6.58 -6.21 -1.64
N LEU A 170 -5.51 -5.42 -1.71
CA LEU A 170 -5.00 -4.86 -2.95
C LEU A 170 -3.57 -5.35 -3.16
N PHE A 171 -3.28 -5.75 -4.40
CA PHE A 171 -1.93 -6.09 -4.84
C PHE A 171 -1.47 -5.11 -5.90
N ASP A 172 -0.29 -4.53 -5.72
CA ASP A 172 0.31 -3.64 -6.71
C ASP A 172 1.12 -4.40 -7.77
N ASN A 173 1.29 -3.76 -8.92
CA ASN A 173 2.13 -4.19 -10.06
C ASN A 173 1.78 -5.58 -10.63
N VAL A 174 0.56 -6.06 -10.46
CA VAL A 174 0.13 -7.40 -10.90
C VAL A 174 0.25 -7.64 -12.43
N LEU A 175 0.32 -6.58 -13.23
CA LEU A 175 0.56 -6.69 -14.67
C LEU A 175 2.06 -6.73 -15.03
N TRP A 176 2.94 -6.36 -14.11
CA TRP A 176 4.41 -6.38 -14.23
C TRP A 176 4.91 -5.85 -15.59
N SER A 177 4.47 -4.61 -15.93
CA SER A 177 4.76 -3.98 -17.24
C SER A 177 4.39 -4.85 -18.46
N GLY A 178 3.39 -5.74 -18.29
CA GLY A 178 2.93 -6.65 -19.34
C GLY A 178 3.65 -8.01 -19.37
N SER A 179 4.69 -8.22 -18.56
CA SER A 179 5.46 -9.46 -18.54
C SER A 179 4.60 -10.70 -18.24
N VAL A 180 3.56 -10.56 -17.40
CA VAL A 180 2.64 -11.66 -17.08
C VAL A 180 1.89 -12.22 -18.31
N ALA A 181 1.73 -11.41 -19.37
CA ALA A 181 1.05 -11.81 -20.59
C ALA A 181 2.04 -12.30 -21.68
N ASP A 182 3.34 -12.16 -21.48
CA ASP A 182 4.38 -12.59 -22.44
C ASP A 182 4.94 -13.97 -22.06
N PRO A 183 4.63 -15.05 -22.80
CA PRO A 183 5.10 -16.40 -22.47
C PRO A 183 6.62 -16.57 -22.55
N ALA A 184 7.35 -15.62 -23.15
CA ALA A 184 8.80 -15.64 -23.19
C ALA A 184 9.45 -15.11 -21.89
N LYS A 185 8.69 -14.47 -21.03
CA LYS A 185 9.15 -13.99 -19.72
C LYS A 185 8.98 -15.07 -18.67
N THR A 186 10.12 -15.53 -18.12
CA THR A 186 10.17 -16.65 -17.16
C THR A 186 11.04 -16.32 -15.94
N ASP A 187 11.23 -15.02 -15.66
CA ASP A 187 11.86 -14.60 -14.43
C ASP A 187 10.97 -14.92 -13.19
N ALA A 188 11.61 -15.04 -12.03
CA ALA A 188 10.94 -15.48 -10.82
C ALA A 188 9.74 -14.59 -10.41
N ASP A 189 9.85 -13.28 -10.57
CA ASP A 189 8.78 -12.33 -10.25
C ASP A 189 7.57 -12.53 -11.19
N THR A 190 7.85 -12.67 -12.50
CA THR A 190 6.79 -12.91 -13.50
C THR A 190 6.06 -14.22 -13.24
N GLU A 191 6.78 -15.31 -12.94
CA GLU A 191 6.16 -16.61 -12.65
C GLU A 191 5.36 -16.56 -11.33
N ALA A 192 5.86 -15.90 -10.31
CA ALA A 192 5.14 -15.74 -9.04
C ALA A 192 3.82 -14.95 -9.20
N LEU A 193 3.81 -13.92 -10.07
CA LEU A 193 2.60 -13.13 -10.34
C LEU A 193 1.57 -13.88 -11.22
N ARG A 194 1.97 -14.94 -11.91
CA ARG A 194 1.06 -15.80 -12.70
C ARG A 194 0.42 -16.92 -11.88
N ALA A 195 1.05 -17.31 -10.77
CA ALA A 195 0.62 -18.41 -9.92
C ALA A 195 -0.61 -18.07 -9.09
#